data_962e23665cf1823e0bc46593038f85ed
#
_entry.id   962e23665cf1823e0bc46593038f85ed
#
_cell.length_a   1.000
_cell.length_b   1.000
_cell.length_c   1.000
_cell.angle_alpha   90.00
_cell.angle_beta   90.00
_cell.angle_gamma   90.00
#
_symmetry.space_group_name_H-M   'P 1'
#
loop_
_entity.id
_entity.type
_entity.pdbx_description
1 polymer ?
#
loop_
_entity_poly.entity_id
_entity_poly.type
_entity_poly.pdbx_seq_one_letter_code
_entity_poly.pdbx_strand_id
1 'polypeptide(L)'
;MRLIRAAAAIILTLCAAFATAQGRELPDFTRLVEEQGAAVVNISTTQAARRAAVPQIPNMEDEEVLEFFRRFIPRQQPGPGSRPESRSLGSGFIISTDGYILTNAHVIDSADEINVKLTDKREYKAKVIGADKRTDVALIKIEAAGLPSVRLGDPARLRVGEWVVAIGSPFGFESTVTAGIVSAKGRSLPQENFVPFIQTDVAINPGNSGGPLFNMRGEVVGVNSQIYSRTGGFMGLSFAIPIDVALDIQKQLRDKGRVSRGRIGVVIQEVNKDLALSFGLDRPRGALVNSVEKGSPADKAGIEATDIITRFDGKPVESSGDLPRIVGATRPGASAQVEVWRKGAARTLPLTVGELQEERVAARDAPRERKPAELAANRLGIVVNELSAEQKKDMRLGQGLVVVEVRPDARAEVRRGDVILKMVHNGQHTELKTSEQFNKLLAGLDKNAVITLQVRRGENTAFVTVTGLADKG
;
A
#
# COMPACT_ATOMS: atom_id res chain seq x y z
N MET A 1 -24.82 70.86 9.31
CA MET A 1 -24.41 69.85 10.32
C MET A 1 -24.89 68.40 10.01
N ARG A 2 -26.08 68.14 9.45
CA ARG A 2 -26.54 66.77 9.13
C ARG A 2 -25.75 66.12 7.98
N LEU A 3 -25.40 66.89 6.91
CA LEU A 3 -24.63 66.40 5.75
C LEU A 3 -23.19 66.02 6.12
N ILE A 4 -22.53 66.77 7.04
CA ILE A 4 -21.18 66.48 7.49
C ILE A 4 -21.16 65.19 8.35
N ARG A 5 -22.17 64.96 9.17
CA ARG A 5 -22.29 63.73 9.96
C ARG A 5 -22.57 62.50 9.06
N ALA A 6 -23.35 62.65 8.00
CA ALA A 6 -23.57 61.54 7.07
C ALA A 6 -22.28 61.20 6.26
N ALA A 7 -21.53 62.20 5.83
CA ALA A 7 -20.27 61.98 5.14
C ALA A 7 -19.21 61.35 6.04
N ALA A 8 -19.13 61.73 7.33
CA ALA A 8 -18.21 61.16 8.30
C ALA A 8 -18.59 59.67 8.61
N ALA A 9 -19.89 59.33 8.67
CA ALA A 9 -20.36 57.96 8.86
C ALA A 9 -20.04 57.06 7.67
N ILE A 10 -20.17 57.59 6.44
CA ILE A 10 -19.80 56.84 5.21
C ILE A 10 -18.31 56.60 5.14
N ILE A 11 -17.48 57.58 5.50
CA ILE A 11 -16.03 57.43 5.51
C ILE A 11 -15.62 56.42 6.60
N LEU A 12 -16.25 56.43 7.80
CA LEU A 12 -15.97 55.46 8.88
C LEU A 12 -16.35 54.01 8.45
N THR A 13 -17.48 53.83 7.76
CA THR A 13 -17.91 52.53 7.26
C THR A 13 -16.99 52.02 6.11
N LEU A 14 -16.53 52.93 5.21
CA LEU A 14 -15.53 52.53 4.22
C LEU A 14 -14.19 52.17 4.85
N CYS A 15 -13.69 52.92 5.81
CA CYS A 15 -12.47 52.56 6.55
C CYS A 15 -12.60 51.24 7.32
N ALA A 16 -13.75 50.96 7.92
CA ALA A 16 -14.00 49.66 8.57
C ALA A 16 -14.05 48.51 7.58
N ALA A 17 -14.57 48.72 6.37
CA ALA A 17 -14.56 47.70 5.31
C ALA A 17 -13.15 47.41 4.74
N PHE A 18 -12.26 48.40 4.71
CA PHE A 18 -10.86 48.20 4.34
C PHE A 18 -10.04 47.49 5.43
N ALA A 19 -10.40 47.62 6.71
CA ALA A 19 -9.69 46.97 7.81
C ALA A 19 -9.94 45.44 7.88
N THR A 20 -10.95 44.91 7.19
CA THR A 20 -11.24 43.46 7.16
C THR A 20 -10.63 42.74 5.97
N ALA A 21 -9.97 43.42 5.04
CA ALA A 21 -9.15 42.80 4.01
C ALA A 21 -7.77 42.43 4.59
N GLN A 22 -7.76 41.64 5.66
CA GLN A 22 -6.55 40.91 6.05
C GLN A 22 -6.28 39.93 4.91
N GLY A 23 -5.33 40.30 4.03
CA GLY A 23 -4.75 39.38 3.08
C GLY A 23 -4.36 38.12 3.87
N ARG A 24 -4.85 36.95 3.48
CA ARG A 24 -4.34 35.69 4.03
C ARG A 24 -2.85 35.69 3.72
N GLU A 25 -2.05 36.01 4.74
CA GLU A 25 -0.59 35.89 4.64
C GLU A 25 -0.25 34.47 4.19
N LEU A 26 0.75 34.35 3.32
CA LEU A 26 1.32 33.06 2.97
C LEU A 26 1.81 32.38 4.25
N PRO A 27 1.71 31.07 4.36
CA PRO A 27 2.13 30.37 5.56
C PRO A 27 3.63 30.59 5.80
N ASP A 28 3.99 31.02 7.00
CA ASP A 28 5.37 31.13 7.48
C ASP A 28 5.71 29.88 8.31
N PHE A 29 6.74 29.17 7.91
CA PHE A 29 7.21 27.93 8.56
C PHE A 29 8.40 28.18 9.48
N THR A 30 8.95 29.39 9.53
CA THR A 30 10.20 29.71 10.24
C THR A 30 10.15 29.28 11.70
N ARG A 31 9.11 29.71 12.43
CA ARG A 31 8.92 29.35 13.84
C ARG A 31 8.79 27.84 14.05
N LEU A 32 8.08 27.12 13.17
CA LEU A 32 7.94 25.67 13.26
C LEU A 32 9.31 24.99 13.14
N VAL A 33 10.13 25.44 12.19
CA VAL A 33 11.47 24.88 11.95
C VAL A 33 12.39 25.16 13.12
N GLU A 34 12.37 26.37 13.68
CA GLU A 34 13.15 26.73 14.88
C GLU A 34 12.77 25.88 16.11
N GLU A 35 11.46 25.67 16.35
CA GLU A 35 10.98 24.90 17.50
C GLU A 35 11.20 23.38 17.38
N GLN A 36 11.04 22.82 16.17
CA GLN A 36 10.99 21.36 15.98
C GLN A 36 12.24 20.80 15.31
N GLY A 37 13.00 21.62 14.59
CA GLY A 37 14.17 21.16 13.81
C GLY A 37 15.25 20.50 14.67
N ALA A 38 15.43 20.95 15.92
CA ALA A 38 16.41 20.37 16.83
C ALA A 38 16.16 18.88 17.17
N ALA A 39 14.92 18.41 17.02
CA ALA A 39 14.56 17.01 17.24
C ALA A 39 14.68 16.14 15.99
N VAL A 40 15.00 16.72 14.82
CA VAL A 40 15.24 15.98 13.58
C VAL A 40 16.72 15.61 13.48
N VAL A 41 17.01 14.38 13.09
CA VAL A 41 18.37 13.85 13.08
C VAL A 41 18.73 13.29 11.70
N ASN A 42 20.02 13.34 11.38
CA ASN A 42 20.59 12.60 10.26
C ASN A 42 20.89 11.16 10.67
N ILE A 43 20.61 10.22 9.80
CA ILE A 43 20.96 8.81 9.97
C ILE A 43 21.84 8.39 8.82
N SER A 44 23.06 7.96 9.14
CA SER A 44 23.99 7.37 8.20
C SER A 44 24.31 5.94 8.59
N THR A 45 24.34 5.05 7.59
CA THR A 45 24.63 3.63 7.80
C THR A 45 25.85 3.22 7.02
N THR A 46 26.64 2.31 7.60
CA THR A 46 27.76 1.68 6.92
C THR A 46 27.51 0.19 6.79
N GLN A 47 27.86 -0.38 5.65
CA GLN A 47 27.80 -1.80 5.39
C GLN A 47 29.18 -2.28 4.95
N ALA A 48 29.77 -3.21 5.70
CA ALA A 48 31.03 -3.84 5.31
C ALA A 48 30.82 -4.70 4.06
N ALA A 49 31.67 -4.51 3.05
CA ALA A 49 31.62 -5.29 1.83
C ALA A 49 31.84 -6.79 2.13
N ARG A 50 30.75 -7.54 2.26
CA ARG A 50 30.81 -9.00 2.27
C ARG A 50 31.23 -9.47 0.87
N ARG A 51 32.27 -10.30 0.75
CA ARG A 51 32.55 -11.03 -0.48
C ARG A 51 31.37 -11.98 -0.73
N ALA A 52 30.36 -11.51 -1.44
CA ALA A 52 29.33 -12.37 -1.97
C ALA A 52 29.85 -13.01 -3.25
N ALA A 53 29.93 -14.33 -3.28
CA ALA A 53 29.87 -15.07 -4.53
C ALA A 53 28.57 -14.67 -5.22
N VAL A 54 28.67 -14.17 -6.44
CA VAL A 54 27.53 -13.66 -7.24
C VAL A 54 26.59 -14.82 -7.54
N PRO A 55 25.38 -14.89 -6.99
CA PRO A 55 24.30 -15.63 -7.60
C PRO A 55 23.58 -14.65 -8.55
N GLN A 56 23.53 -14.99 -9.82
CA GLN A 56 22.59 -14.38 -10.77
C GLN A 56 21.18 -14.77 -10.33
N ILE A 57 20.42 -13.80 -9.85
CA ILE A 57 18.99 -13.99 -9.53
C ILE A 57 18.18 -13.15 -10.53
N PRO A 58 17.31 -13.78 -11.35
CA PRO A 58 16.37 -13.07 -12.19
C PRO A 58 15.11 -12.69 -11.39
N ASN A 59 14.61 -11.51 -11.63
CA ASN A 59 13.39 -10.85 -11.11
C ASN A 59 13.57 -10.07 -9.81
N MET A 60 13.73 -8.76 -9.99
CA MET A 60 13.67 -7.82 -8.88
C MET A 60 12.81 -6.60 -9.24
N GLU A 61 11.70 -6.49 -8.55
CA GLU A 61 10.88 -5.27 -8.56
C GLU A 61 11.39 -4.20 -7.56
N ASP A 62 12.34 -4.56 -6.68
CA ASP A 62 12.99 -3.65 -5.72
C ASP A 62 14.16 -2.84 -6.33
N GLU A 63 14.50 -3.05 -7.58
CA GLU A 63 15.66 -2.41 -8.23
C GLU A 63 15.43 -0.93 -8.52
N GLU A 64 14.18 -0.49 -8.68
CA GLU A 64 13.84 0.92 -8.94
C GLU A 64 14.13 1.83 -7.74
N VAL A 65 13.87 1.38 -6.53
CA VAL A 65 14.16 2.13 -5.29
C VAL A 65 15.67 2.18 -5.05
N LEU A 66 16.37 1.07 -5.30
CA LEU A 66 17.83 1.00 -5.20
C LEU A 66 18.54 1.84 -6.29
N GLU A 67 17.99 1.89 -7.51
CA GLU A 67 18.52 2.75 -8.57
C GLU A 67 18.28 4.23 -8.28
N PHE A 68 17.15 4.59 -7.69
CA PHE A 68 16.88 5.94 -7.22
C PHE A 68 17.97 6.42 -6.26
N PHE A 69 18.32 5.62 -5.24
CA PHE A 69 19.40 5.94 -4.30
C PHE A 69 20.78 5.89 -4.93
N ARG A 70 21.04 4.97 -5.87
CA ARG A 70 22.37 4.85 -6.55
C ARG A 70 22.71 6.06 -7.43
N ARG A 71 21.74 6.77 -8.01
CA ARG A 71 22.00 7.95 -8.86
C ARG A 71 22.47 9.18 -8.07
N PHE A 72 22.16 9.24 -6.78
CA PHE A 72 22.48 10.39 -5.93
C PHE A 72 23.68 10.17 -5.00
N ILE A 73 24.25 8.96 -4.96
CA ILE A 73 25.50 8.69 -4.24
C ILE A 73 26.64 9.00 -5.20
N PRO A 74 27.52 10.01 -4.92
CA PRO A 74 28.69 10.26 -5.74
C PRO A 74 29.55 9.00 -5.79
N ARG A 75 29.79 8.46 -6.98
CA ARG A 75 30.78 7.40 -7.20
C ARG A 75 32.17 8.00 -6.93
N GLN A 76 32.65 7.93 -5.70
CA GLN A 76 34.07 8.04 -5.45
C GLN A 76 34.72 6.77 -6.02
N GLN A 77 35.60 6.95 -7.01
CA GLN A 77 36.42 5.85 -7.51
C GLN A 77 37.26 5.34 -6.34
N PRO A 78 37.21 4.05 -5.99
CA PRO A 78 38.03 3.50 -4.92
C PRO A 78 39.50 3.60 -5.34
N GLY A 79 40.30 4.29 -4.54
CA GLY A 79 41.73 4.20 -4.65
C GLY A 79 42.22 2.77 -4.41
N PRO A 80 43.39 2.36 -4.89
CA PRO A 80 43.91 1.01 -4.68
C PRO A 80 44.05 0.74 -3.17
N GLY A 81 43.17 -0.10 -2.60
CA GLY A 81 43.18 -0.50 -1.20
C GLY A 81 41.95 -0.10 -0.36
N SER A 82 41.06 0.77 -0.85
CA SER A 82 39.81 1.11 -0.13
C SER A 82 38.71 0.11 -0.43
N ARG A 83 38.14 -0.47 0.62
CA ARG A 83 36.94 -1.31 0.53
C ARG A 83 35.75 -0.37 0.19
N PRO A 84 34.92 -0.71 -0.82
CA PRO A 84 33.71 0.08 -1.07
C PRO A 84 32.76 -0.06 0.13
N GLU A 85 32.61 1.03 0.90
CA GLU A 85 31.54 1.15 1.89
C GLU A 85 30.28 1.61 1.20
N SER A 86 29.21 0.81 1.27
CA SER A 86 27.88 1.27 0.89
C SER A 86 27.34 2.12 2.04
N ARG A 87 26.96 3.37 1.75
CA ARG A 87 26.36 4.29 2.74
C ARG A 87 24.94 4.58 2.33
N SER A 88 23.99 4.29 3.22
CA SER A 88 22.63 4.81 3.12
C SER A 88 22.53 6.10 3.95
N LEU A 89 21.79 7.07 3.45
CA LEU A 89 21.54 8.34 4.13
C LEU A 89 20.04 8.56 4.25
N GLY A 90 19.58 8.87 5.45
CA GLY A 90 18.19 9.19 5.72
C GLY A 90 18.07 10.11 6.92
N SER A 91 16.85 10.38 7.32
CA SER A 91 16.49 11.16 8.48
C SER A 91 15.75 10.33 9.52
N GLY A 92 15.66 10.86 10.71
CA GLY A 92 14.80 10.37 11.77
C GLY A 92 14.38 11.52 12.66
N PHE A 93 13.59 11.23 13.67
CA PHE A 93 13.22 12.22 14.68
C PHE A 93 13.10 11.60 16.04
N ILE A 94 13.51 12.38 17.05
CA ILE A 94 13.55 11.97 18.45
C ILE A 94 12.12 12.05 19.02
N ILE A 95 11.61 10.94 19.53
CA ILE A 95 10.27 10.83 20.12
C ILE A 95 10.26 10.85 21.64
N SER A 96 11.44 10.76 22.27
CA SER A 96 11.57 10.79 23.73
C SER A 96 12.92 11.34 24.17
N THR A 97 12.93 12.00 25.30
CA THR A 97 14.13 12.71 25.87
C THR A 97 15.27 11.76 26.22
N ASP A 98 15.02 10.47 26.31
CA ASP A 98 16.00 9.42 26.62
C ASP A 98 16.62 8.80 25.33
N GLY A 99 16.25 9.26 24.12
CA GLY A 99 16.92 8.96 22.87
C GLY A 99 16.30 7.87 21.99
N TYR A 100 15.01 7.59 22.11
CA TYR A 100 14.29 6.82 21.09
C TYR A 100 14.03 7.68 19.86
N ILE A 101 14.29 7.09 18.69
CA ILE A 101 14.20 7.74 17.37
C ILE A 101 13.37 6.86 16.44
N LEU A 102 12.39 7.47 15.76
CA LEU A 102 11.67 6.86 14.65
C LEU A 102 12.35 7.22 13.33
N THR A 103 12.39 6.23 12.44
CA THR A 103 12.86 6.35 11.05
C THR A 103 12.21 5.28 10.18
N ASN A 104 12.58 5.19 8.90
CA ASN A 104 12.12 4.11 8.03
C ASN A 104 12.98 2.84 8.18
N ALA A 105 12.35 1.68 7.95
CA ALA A 105 13.04 0.40 7.97
C ALA A 105 14.08 0.30 6.84
N HIS A 106 13.79 0.81 5.64
CA HIS A 106 14.70 0.80 4.51
C HIS A 106 15.97 1.67 4.75
N VAL A 107 15.88 2.72 5.58
CA VAL A 107 17.05 3.57 5.93
C VAL A 107 18.12 2.78 6.68
N ILE A 108 17.70 1.84 7.52
CA ILE A 108 18.61 1.05 8.36
C ILE A 108 18.76 -0.40 7.89
N ASP A 109 18.16 -0.76 6.75
CA ASP A 109 18.18 -2.14 6.26
C ASP A 109 19.61 -2.59 5.95
N SER A 110 19.96 -3.79 6.40
CA SER A 110 21.27 -4.42 6.19
C SER A 110 22.48 -3.60 6.72
N ALA A 111 22.25 -2.61 7.60
CA ALA A 111 23.34 -1.82 8.20
C ALA A 111 24.11 -2.65 9.24
N ASP A 112 25.44 -2.63 9.15
CA ASP A 112 26.32 -3.17 10.20
C ASP A 112 26.52 -2.14 11.33
N GLU A 113 26.50 -0.85 11.00
CA GLU A 113 26.62 0.25 11.95
C GLU A 113 25.69 1.40 11.55
N ILE A 114 25.02 1.98 12.55
CA ILE A 114 24.09 3.11 12.39
C ILE A 114 24.63 4.28 13.23
N ASN A 115 24.90 5.39 12.55
CA ASN A 115 25.35 6.63 13.18
C ASN A 115 24.26 7.69 13.06
N VAL A 116 23.92 8.29 14.20
CA VAL A 116 22.93 9.38 14.33
C VAL A 116 23.68 10.66 14.62
N LYS A 117 23.48 11.68 13.80
CA LYS A 117 24.02 13.01 13.97
C LYS A 117 22.91 14.00 14.28
N LEU A 118 23.04 14.70 15.39
CA LEU A 118 22.13 15.76 15.82
C LEU A 118 22.44 17.09 15.11
N THR A 119 21.50 18.02 15.14
CA THR A 119 21.67 19.37 14.58
C THR A 119 22.78 20.18 15.27
N ASP A 120 23.06 19.91 16.54
CA ASP A 120 24.19 20.49 17.30
C ASP A 120 25.52 19.80 17.02
N LYS A 121 25.59 18.92 16.04
CA LYS A 121 26.78 18.17 15.54
C LYS A 121 27.24 17.02 16.44
N ARG A 122 26.57 16.74 17.56
CA ARG A 122 26.86 15.53 18.34
C ARG A 122 26.50 14.29 17.55
N GLU A 123 27.37 13.29 17.60
CA GLU A 123 27.22 12.02 16.89
C GLU A 123 27.13 10.86 17.88
N TYR A 124 26.22 9.93 17.61
CA TYR A 124 25.99 8.76 18.46
C TYR A 124 25.86 7.51 17.62
N LYS A 125 26.40 6.40 18.12
CA LYS A 125 26.05 5.09 17.59
C LYS A 125 24.66 4.69 18.08
N ALA A 126 23.80 4.26 17.16
CA ALA A 126 22.45 3.82 17.51
C ALA A 126 22.36 2.30 17.56
N LYS A 127 21.51 1.80 18.46
CA LYS A 127 21.10 0.41 18.54
C LYS A 127 19.74 0.25 17.87
N VAL A 128 19.59 -0.76 17.03
CA VAL A 128 18.29 -1.14 16.47
C VAL A 128 17.46 -1.81 17.57
N ILE A 129 16.34 -1.23 17.92
CA ILE A 129 15.35 -1.83 18.84
C ILE A 129 14.47 -2.81 18.06
N GLY A 130 14.10 -2.45 16.84
CA GLY A 130 13.39 -3.29 15.89
C GLY A 130 13.03 -2.53 14.63
N ALA A 131 12.72 -3.28 13.56
CA ALA A 131 12.28 -2.75 12.29
C ALA A 131 11.15 -3.61 11.72
N ASP A 132 10.21 -2.96 11.06
CA ASP A 132 9.11 -3.61 10.38
C ASP A 132 9.08 -3.20 8.90
N LYS A 133 9.50 -4.11 8.04
CA LYS A 133 9.61 -3.88 6.60
C LYS A 133 8.24 -3.69 5.91
N ARG A 134 7.16 -4.24 6.49
CA ARG A 134 5.82 -4.16 5.89
C ARG A 134 5.13 -2.81 6.05
N THR A 135 5.53 -2.04 7.07
CA THR A 135 5.08 -0.66 7.27
C THR A 135 6.19 0.35 7.07
N ASP A 136 7.39 -0.13 6.76
CA ASP A 136 8.59 0.70 6.59
C ASP A 136 8.89 1.58 7.81
N VAL A 137 8.67 1.07 9.03
CA VAL A 137 8.94 1.78 10.29
C VAL A 137 10.05 1.08 11.05
N ALA A 138 11.01 1.85 11.55
CA ALA A 138 12.05 1.37 12.45
C ALA A 138 12.16 2.23 13.72
N LEU A 139 12.51 1.58 14.81
CA LEU A 139 12.83 2.19 16.09
C LEU A 139 14.29 1.94 16.41
N ILE A 140 15.04 3.01 16.58
CA ILE A 140 16.44 2.98 17.03
C ILE A 140 16.62 3.75 18.34
N LYS A 141 17.71 3.49 19.04
CA LYS A 141 18.00 4.10 20.35
C LYS A 141 19.45 4.59 20.40
N ILE A 142 19.63 5.83 20.82
CA ILE A 142 20.94 6.41 21.16
C ILE A 142 21.07 6.56 22.67
N GLU A 143 22.27 6.38 23.20
CA GLU A 143 22.56 6.53 24.63
C GLU A 143 22.84 8.02 24.96
N ALA A 144 21.75 8.79 25.13
CA ALA A 144 21.80 10.20 25.47
C ALA A 144 20.55 10.57 26.28
N ALA A 145 20.63 11.65 27.04
CA ALA A 145 19.54 12.14 27.88
C ALA A 145 19.34 13.64 27.67
N GLY A 146 18.16 14.12 28.03
CA GLY A 146 17.82 15.54 27.91
C GLY A 146 17.71 16.02 26.46
N LEU A 147 17.40 15.11 25.54
CA LEU A 147 17.29 15.43 24.14
C LEU A 147 15.98 16.17 23.83
N PRO A 148 15.97 17.08 22.85
CA PRO A 148 14.73 17.62 22.30
C PRO A 148 13.90 16.50 21.68
N SER A 149 12.59 16.51 21.87
CA SER A 149 11.69 15.54 21.24
C SER A 149 10.53 16.26 20.54
N VAL A 150 10.04 15.68 19.46
CA VAL A 150 8.93 16.24 18.70
C VAL A 150 7.61 16.18 19.46
N ARG A 151 6.70 17.09 19.09
CA ARG A 151 5.29 16.99 19.49
C ARG A 151 4.56 16.07 18.52
N LEU A 152 3.84 15.08 19.05
CA LEU A 152 3.06 14.12 18.26
C LEU A 152 1.64 14.65 18.05
N GLY A 153 1.14 14.58 16.81
CA GLY A 153 -0.19 15.02 16.42
C GLY A 153 -1.15 13.85 16.17
N ASP A 154 -2.34 14.20 15.71
CA ASP A 154 -3.38 13.25 15.35
C ASP A 154 -3.68 13.35 13.85
N PRO A 155 -3.28 12.34 13.03
CA PRO A 155 -3.52 12.36 11.59
C PRO A 155 -4.99 12.22 11.21
N ALA A 156 -5.86 11.76 12.14
CA ALA A 156 -7.30 11.71 11.89
C ALA A 156 -7.89 13.12 11.73
N ARG A 157 -7.36 14.11 12.42
CA ARG A 157 -7.77 15.52 12.37
C ARG A 157 -7.25 16.28 11.15
N LEU A 158 -6.26 15.72 10.45
CA LEU A 158 -5.69 16.31 9.24
C LEU A 158 -6.70 16.28 8.09
N ARG A 159 -6.82 17.39 7.36
CA ARG A 159 -7.76 17.51 6.22
C ARG A 159 -7.00 17.69 4.92
N VAL A 160 -7.57 17.19 3.84
CA VAL A 160 -7.07 17.44 2.49
C VAL A 160 -7.07 18.95 2.22
N GLY A 161 -5.98 19.46 1.63
CA GLY A 161 -5.74 20.88 1.41
C GLY A 161 -5.04 21.60 2.57
N GLU A 162 -4.83 20.98 3.73
CA GLU A 162 -4.04 21.57 4.82
C GLU A 162 -2.55 21.57 4.50
N TRP A 163 -1.86 22.66 4.89
CA TRP A 163 -0.41 22.77 4.77
C TRP A 163 0.30 21.78 5.69
N VAL A 164 1.34 21.15 5.14
CA VAL A 164 2.25 20.27 5.86
C VAL A 164 3.70 20.56 5.47
N VAL A 165 4.61 20.28 6.39
CA VAL A 165 6.03 20.59 6.27
C VAL A 165 6.84 19.35 6.56
N ALA A 166 7.70 18.94 5.64
CA ALA A 166 8.71 17.91 5.88
C ALA A 166 10.02 18.57 6.28
N ILE A 167 10.64 18.04 7.34
CA ILE A 167 11.98 18.40 7.75
C ILE A 167 12.85 17.16 7.67
N GLY A 168 13.96 17.25 6.95
CA GLY A 168 14.98 16.21 6.87
C GLY A 168 16.35 16.76 7.14
N SER A 169 17.32 15.89 7.34
CA SER A 169 18.73 16.23 7.53
C SER A 169 19.60 15.48 6.51
N PRO A 170 19.40 15.72 5.19
CA PRO A 170 20.25 15.10 4.17
C PRO A 170 21.70 15.55 4.37
N PHE A 171 22.64 14.66 4.17
CA PHE A 171 24.10 14.93 4.24
C PHE A 171 24.64 15.34 5.61
N GLY A 172 23.82 15.39 6.66
CA GLY A 172 24.26 15.65 8.04
C GLY A 172 24.79 17.06 8.32
N PHE A 173 24.42 18.06 7.52
CA PHE A 173 24.87 19.44 7.69
C PHE A 173 23.76 20.32 8.29
N GLU A 174 22.75 20.66 7.50
CA GLU A 174 21.65 21.52 7.93
C GLU A 174 20.32 20.87 7.60
N SER A 175 19.30 21.22 8.37
CA SER A 175 17.95 20.73 8.12
C SER A 175 17.44 21.27 6.78
N THR A 176 16.96 20.38 5.93
CA THR A 176 16.26 20.75 4.70
C THR A 176 14.77 20.74 4.98
N VAL A 177 14.11 21.82 4.59
CA VAL A 177 12.68 22.03 4.80
C VAL A 177 11.98 22.08 3.45
N THR A 178 10.93 21.30 3.30
CA THR A 178 10.03 21.35 2.13
C THR A 178 8.59 21.44 2.62
N ALA A 179 7.75 22.17 1.90
CA ALA A 179 6.36 22.37 2.26
C ALA A 179 5.43 22.08 1.10
N GLY A 180 4.21 21.71 1.41
CA GLY A 180 3.15 21.43 0.46
C GLY A 180 1.84 21.21 1.19
N ILE A 181 0.89 20.54 0.54
CA ILE A 181 -0.42 20.27 1.11
C ILE A 181 -0.71 18.76 1.19
N VAL A 182 -1.65 18.40 2.03
CA VAL A 182 -2.25 17.07 2.02
C VAL A 182 -3.09 16.92 0.75
N SER A 183 -2.67 16.07 -0.17
CA SER A 183 -3.37 15.81 -1.43
C SER A 183 -4.46 14.75 -1.26
N ALA A 184 -4.24 13.72 -0.42
CA ALA A 184 -5.21 12.66 -0.09
C ALA A 184 -4.85 11.97 1.22
N LYS A 185 -5.78 11.18 1.77
CA LYS A 185 -5.57 10.33 2.95
C LYS A 185 -6.03 8.91 2.68
N GLY A 186 -5.43 7.95 3.39
CA GLY A 186 -5.83 6.54 3.31
C GLY A 186 -5.45 5.84 2.00
N ARG A 187 -4.41 6.33 1.29
CA ARG A 187 -3.94 5.70 0.06
C ARG A 187 -3.26 4.36 0.35
N SER A 188 -3.67 3.32 -0.37
CA SER A 188 -2.96 2.05 -0.42
C SER A 188 -2.03 2.04 -1.63
N LEU A 189 -0.80 1.58 -1.44
CA LEU A 189 0.17 1.40 -2.52
C LEU A 189 0.28 -0.09 -2.86
N PRO A 190 0.59 -0.44 -4.11
CA PRO A 190 0.89 -1.82 -4.48
C PRO A 190 1.95 -2.38 -3.53
N GLN A 191 1.77 -3.61 -3.05
CA GLN A 191 2.66 -4.32 -2.11
C GLN A 191 2.74 -3.77 -0.67
N GLU A 192 2.22 -2.56 -0.37
CA GLU A 192 2.21 -1.95 0.95
C GLU A 192 0.80 -1.85 1.55
N ASN A 193 0.17 -3.00 1.76
CA ASN A 193 -1.24 -3.12 2.11
C ASN A 193 -1.56 -2.82 3.58
N PHE A 194 -0.55 -2.49 4.41
CA PHE A 194 -0.74 -2.28 5.85
C PHE A 194 -0.73 -0.80 6.25
N VAL A 195 -0.36 0.10 5.35
CA VAL A 195 -0.23 1.54 5.62
C VAL A 195 -1.29 2.34 4.87
N PRO A 196 -2.14 3.13 5.57
CA PRO A 196 -3.06 4.09 4.95
C PRO A 196 -2.34 5.41 4.69
N PHE A 197 -1.46 5.49 3.70
CA PHE A 197 -0.60 6.64 3.47
C PHE A 197 -1.32 7.99 3.42
N ILE A 198 -0.66 9.01 3.96
CA ILE A 198 -0.95 10.41 3.69
C ILE A 198 -0.22 10.77 2.40
N GLN A 199 -0.96 11.12 1.36
CA GLN A 199 -0.40 11.62 0.11
C GLN A 199 -0.25 13.14 0.19
N THR A 200 0.92 13.65 -0.22
CA THR A 200 1.22 15.09 -0.26
C THR A 200 1.93 15.47 -1.56
N ASP A 201 2.03 16.76 -1.85
CA ASP A 201 2.91 17.32 -2.87
C ASP A 201 4.18 17.93 -2.28
N VAL A 202 4.48 17.63 -1.03
CA VAL A 202 5.75 18.00 -0.38
C VAL A 202 6.90 17.33 -1.12
N ALA A 203 7.90 18.11 -1.53
CA ALA A 203 9.05 17.57 -2.23
C ALA A 203 9.89 16.70 -1.30
N ILE A 204 9.88 15.40 -1.53
CA ILE A 204 10.73 14.42 -0.87
C ILE A 204 11.89 14.08 -1.79
N ASN A 205 13.10 14.27 -1.28
CA ASN A 205 14.35 13.95 -1.94
C ASN A 205 15.16 12.97 -1.05
N PRO A 206 16.17 12.29 -1.60
CA PRO A 206 17.07 11.45 -0.81
C PRO A 206 17.60 12.19 0.43
N GLY A 207 17.41 11.60 1.60
CA GLY A 207 17.75 12.17 2.88
C GLY A 207 16.56 12.68 3.71
N ASN A 208 15.38 12.94 3.12
CA ASN A 208 14.17 13.28 3.86
C ASN A 208 13.39 12.05 4.34
N SER A 209 13.63 10.87 3.75
CA SER A 209 13.00 9.61 4.15
C SER A 209 13.32 9.28 5.60
N GLY A 210 12.30 8.88 6.38
CA GLY A 210 12.38 8.66 7.81
C GLY A 210 12.22 9.92 8.66
N GLY A 211 12.29 11.10 8.05
CA GLY A 211 12.04 12.39 8.72
C GLY A 211 10.54 12.64 8.99
N PRO A 212 10.22 13.59 9.90
CA PRO A 212 8.84 13.91 10.26
C PRO A 212 8.13 14.74 9.19
N LEU A 213 6.82 14.50 9.07
CA LEU A 213 5.86 15.37 8.40
C LEU A 213 5.07 16.12 9.48
N PHE A 214 5.19 17.44 9.52
CA PHE A 214 4.52 18.31 10.50
C PHE A 214 3.26 18.95 9.94
N ASN A 215 2.26 19.17 10.80
CA ASN A 215 1.19 20.13 10.53
C ASN A 215 1.61 21.55 10.94
N MET A 216 0.74 22.54 10.64
CA MET A 216 1.02 23.96 10.98
C MET A 216 1.06 24.28 12.48
N ARG A 217 0.71 23.33 13.34
CA ARG A 217 0.86 23.46 14.81
C ARG A 217 2.21 22.95 15.32
N GLY A 218 3.11 22.51 14.43
CA GLY A 218 4.38 21.90 14.78
C GLY A 218 4.22 20.51 15.41
N GLU A 219 3.15 19.78 15.07
CA GLU A 219 2.90 18.41 15.51
C GLU A 219 3.21 17.44 14.37
N VAL A 220 3.93 16.35 14.65
CA VAL A 220 4.21 15.30 13.67
C VAL A 220 2.91 14.55 13.37
N VAL A 221 2.51 14.52 12.11
CA VAL A 221 1.34 13.80 11.61
C VAL A 221 1.70 12.58 10.76
N GLY A 222 2.97 12.46 10.35
CA GLY A 222 3.46 11.31 9.59
C GLY A 222 4.97 11.20 9.56
N VAL A 223 5.45 10.06 9.03
CA VAL A 223 6.85 9.76 8.73
C VAL A 223 7.00 9.75 7.22
N ASN A 224 7.85 10.62 6.66
CA ASN A 224 8.11 10.64 5.23
C ASN A 224 8.74 9.31 4.80
N SER A 225 8.18 8.64 3.79
CA SER A 225 8.65 7.31 3.38
C SER A 225 9.16 7.35 1.94
N GLN A 226 8.29 7.52 0.97
CA GLN A 226 8.63 7.35 -0.44
C GLN A 226 7.90 8.30 -1.37
N ILE A 227 8.35 8.35 -2.63
CA ILE A 227 7.69 9.04 -3.73
C ILE A 227 7.20 8.02 -4.76
N TYR A 228 6.13 8.37 -5.47
CA TYR A 228 5.81 7.69 -6.72
C TYR A 228 6.58 8.35 -7.85
N SER A 229 7.47 7.60 -8.49
CA SER A 229 8.32 8.13 -9.54
C SER A 229 8.58 7.10 -10.64
N ARG A 230 8.52 7.54 -11.89
CA ARG A 230 8.95 6.74 -13.06
C ARG A 230 10.37 7.07 -13.51
N THR A 231 10.95 8.13 -12.99
CA THR A 231 12.26 8.65 -13.39
C THR A 231 13.26 8.69 -12.24
N GLY A 232 12.83 8.32 -11.02
CA GLY A 232 13.62 8.40 -9.79
C GLY A 232 13.62 9.79 -9.14
N GLY A 233 13.01 10.82 -9.73
CA GLY A 233 12.88 12.16 -9.15
C GLY A 233 11.46 12.44 -8.65
N PHE A 234 11.32 13.46 -7.79
CA PHE A 234 10.03 13.94 -7.31
C PHE A 234 9.13 14.41 -8.46
N MET A 235 7.89 13.92 -8.53
CA MET A 235 6.90 14.21 -9.57
C MET A 235 5.57 14.73 -8.99
N GLY A 236 5.58 15.36 -7.82
CA GLY A 236 4.38 15.88 -7.16
C GLY A 236 3.60 14.84 -6.34
N LEU A 237 4.14 13.63 -6.16
CA LEU A 237 3.49 12.56 -5.39
C LEU A 237 4.45 12.02 -4.33
N SER A 238 4.18 12.36 -3.09
CA SER A 238 4.90 11.87 -1.91
C SER A 238 3.95 11.18 -0.95
N PHE A 239 4.47 10.22 -0.21
CA PHE A 239 3.72 9.40 0.72
C PHE A 239 4.39 9.40 2.09
N ALA A 240 3.58 9.65 3.13
CA ALA A 240 4.00 9.58 4.51
C ALA A 240 3.17 8.53 5.27
N ILE A 241 3.84 7.78 6.13
CA ILE A 241 3.21 6.83 7.05
C ILE A 241 2.53 7.65 8.15
N PRO A 242 1.22 7.50 8.42
CA PRO A 242 0.55 8.21 9.51
C PRO A 242 1.22 7.95 10.85
N ILE A 243 1.34 8.98 11.69
CA ILE A 243 2.10 8.88 12.95
C ILE A 243 1.44 7.91 13.96
N ASP A 244 0.13 7.78 13.97
CA ASP A 244 -0.58 6.82 14.80
C ASP A 244 -0.20 5.37 14.45
N VAL A 245 -0.07 5.05 13.16
CA VAL A 245 0.44 3.75 12.68
C VAL A 245 1.89 3.55 13.14
N ALA A 246 2.75 4.56 12.96
CA ALA A 246 4.16 4.46 13.37
C ALA A 246 4.32 4.27 14.89
N LEU A 247 3.47 4.90 15.69
CA LEU A 247 3.48 4.76 17.16
C LEU A 247 2.99 3.38 17.61
N ASP A 248 1.97 2.80 16.98
CA ASP A 248 1.53 1.43 17.27
C ASP A 248 2.63 0.41 16.97
N ILE A 249 3.32 0.58 15.84
CA ILE A 249 4.48 -0.23 15.46
C ILE A 249 5.62 -0.03 16.47
N GLN A 250 5.98 1.22 16.78
CA GLN A 250 7.02 1.56 17.74
C GLN A 250 6.80 0.89 19.09
N LYS A 251 5.56 0.90 19.58
CA LYS A 251 5.20 0.23 20.84
C LYS A 251 5.46 -1.26 20.79
N GLN A 252 5.06 -1.95 19.71
CA GLN A 252 5.29 -3.37 19.56
C GLN A 252 6.79 -3.70 19.42
N LEU A 253 7.54 -2.90 18.66
CA LEU A 253 8.99 -3.06 18.52
C LEU A 253 9.71 -2.90 19.84
N ARG A 254 9.33 -1.89 20.66
CA ARG A 254 9.91 -1.67 21.98
C ARG A 254 9.59 -2.79 22.97
N ASP A 255 8.34 -3.26 22.98
CA ASP A 255 7.88 -4.23 23.96
C ASP A 255 8.29 -5.68 23.60
N LYS A 256 8.38 -6.03 22.29
CA LYS A 256 8.54 -7.40 21.81
C LYS A 256 9.68 -7.59 20.79
N GLY A 257 10.32 -6.53 20.33
CA GLY A 257 11.32 -6.56 19.26
C GLY A 257 10.76 -6.90 17.87
N ARG A 258 9.49 -7.19 17.74
CA ARG A 258 8.82 -7.57 16.47
C ARG A 258 7.36 -7.11 16.45
N VAL A 259 6.81 -7.02 15.24
CA VAL A 259 5.41 -6.68 15.02
C VAL A 259 4.60 -7.96 14.76
N SER A 260 3.53 -8.14 15.52
CA SER A 260 2.57 -9.24 15.35
C SER A 260 1.33 -8.74 14.62
N ARG A 261 0.91 -9.43 13.56
CA ARG A 261 -0.23 -9.05 12.71
C ARG A 261 -1.25 -10.17 12.63
N GLY A 262 -2.51 -9.74 12.59
CA GLY A 262 -3.60 -10.65 12.28
C GLY A 262 -3.56 -11.10 10.81
N ARG A 263 -4.03 -12.33 10.57
CA ARG A 263 -4.20 -12.93 9.24
C ARG A 263 -5.47 -13.78 9.23
N ILE A 264 -6.17 -13.77 8.09
CA ILE A 264 -7.34 -14.65 7.90
C ILE A 264 -7.15 -15.70 6.80
N GLY A 265 -6.18 -15.51 5.89
CA GLY A 265 -5.82 -16.48 4.84
C GLY A 265 -6.75 -16.43 3.63
N VAL A 266 -6.97 -15.24 3.09
CA VAL A 266 -7.70 -14.99 1.84
C VAL A 266 -6.82 -14.25 0.83
N VAL A 267 -7.00 -14.55 -0.44
CA VAL A 267 -6.53 -13.71 -1.56
C VAL A 267 -7.71 -12.90 -2.05
N ILE A 268 -7.53 -11.59 -2.15
CA ILE A 268 -8.61 -10.64 -2.46
C ILE A 268 -8.30 -9.80 -3.68
N GLN A 269 -9.33 -9.20 -4.25
CA GLN A 269 -9.22 -8.16 -5.27
C GLN A 269 -10.23 -7.04 -5.06
N GLU A 270 -9.98 -5.90 -5.72
CA GLU A 270 -10.84 -4.72 -5.69
C GLU A 270 -12.16 -4.98 -6.39
N VAL A 271 -13.25 -4.44 -5.82
CA VAL A 271 -14.59 -4.52 -6.40
C VAL A 271 -14.85 -3.24 -7.22
N ASN A 272 -14.68 -3.34 -8.54
CA ASN A 272 -15.02 -2.27 -9.47
C ASN A 272 -16.55 -2.24 -9.75
N LYS A 273 -17.01 -1.28 -10.55
CA LYS A 273 -18.42 -1.11 -10.89
C LYS A 273 -19.05 -2.35 -11.54
N ASP A 274 -18.33 -2.98 -12.46
CA ASP A 274 -18.83 -4.12 -13.22
C ASP A 274 -18.91 -5.38 -12.35
N LEU A 275 -17.92 -5.58 -11.46
CA LEU A 275 -17.97 -6.62 -10.43
C LEU A 275 -19.15 -6.40 -9.49
N ALA A 276 -19.36 -5.18 -8.98
CA ALA A 276 -20.50 -4.88 -8.12
C ALA A 276 -21.81 -5.25 -8.78
N LEU A 277 -22.02 -4.85 -10.04
CA LEU A 277 -23.22 -5.20 -10.82
C LEU A 277 -23.37 -6.70 -10.99
N SER A 278 -22.32 -7.43 -11.36
CA SER A 278 -22.40 -8.88 -11.61
C SER A 278 -22.67 -9.68 -10.33
N PHE A 279 -22.25 -9.16 -9.17
CA PHE A 279 -22.51 -9.76 -7.85
C PHE A 279 -23.78 -9.26 -7.18
N GLY A 280 -24.53 -8.32 -7.83
CA GLY A 280 -25.77 -7.77 -7.30
C GLY A 280 -25.57 -6.80 -6.12
N LEU A 281 -24.43 -6.13 -6.05
CA LEU A 281 -24.18 -5.03 -5.10
C LEU A 281 -24.76 -3.72 -5.66
N ASP A 282 -25.24 -2.88 -4.75
CA ASP A 282 -25.76 -1.53 -5.05
C ASP A 282 -24.67 -0.55 -5.52
N ARG A 283 -23.44 -0.72 -5.02
CA ARG A 283 -22.28 0.09 -5.37
C ARG A 283 -20.97 -0.69 -5.20
N PRO A 284 -19.88 -0.26 -5.85
CA PRO A 284 -18.56 -0.80 -5.60
C PRO A 284 -18.15 -0.61 -4.14
N ARG A 285 -17.91 -1.70 -3.42
CA ARG A 285 -17.39 -1.72 -2.05
C ARG A 285 -16.95 -3.12 -1.66
N GLY A 286 -16.09 -3.21 -0.66
CA GLY A 286 -15.65 -4.47 -0.10
C GLY A 286 -14.42 -5.05 -0.79
N ALA A 287 -14.03 -6.23 -0.34
CA ALA A 287 -12.92 -7.02 -0.88
C ALA A 287 -13.46 -8.36 -1.41
N LEU A 288 -13.37 -8.58 -2.72
CA LEU A 288 -13.80 -9.83 -3.34
C LEU A 288 -12.77 -10.92 -3.06
N VAL A 289 -13.22 -12.02 -2.47
CA VAL A 289 -12.38 -13.19 -2.16
C VAL A 289 -12.15 -14.01 -3.42
N ASN A 290 -10.94 -14.03 -3.92
CA ASN A 290 -10.52 -14.83 -5.07
C ASN A 290 -10.30 -16.29 -4.69
N SER A 291 -9.64 -16.51 -3.55
CA SER A 291 -9.38 -17.82 -3.00
C SER A 291 -9.24 -17.77 -1.48
N VAL A 292 -9.48 -18.91 -0.83
CA VAL A 292 -9.32 -19.12 0.59
C VAL A 292 -8.26 -20.21 0.79
N GLU A 293 -7.30 -19.94 1.66
CA GLU A 293 -6.26 -20.90 2.00
C GLU A 293 -6.81 -21.99 2.90
N LYS A 294 -6.58 -23.24 2.50
CA LYS A 294 -7.07 -24.41 3.25
C LYS A 294 -6.49 -24.47 4.66
N GLY A 295 -7.36 -24.68 5.66
CA GLY A 295 -7.00 -24.72 7.07
C GLY A 295 -6.78 -23.34 7.71
N SER A 296 -6.91 -22.26 6.94
CA SER A 296 -6.82 -20.89 7.45
C SER A 296 -8.00 -20.52 8.36
N PRO A 297 -7.91 -19.38 9.10
CA PRO A 297 -9.04 -18.83 9.82
C PRO A 297 -10.29 -18.59 8.94
N ALA A 298 -10.11 -18.11 7.71
CA ALA A 298 -11.21 -17.89 6.77
C ALA A 298 -11.89 -19.19 6.33
N ASP A 299 -11.10 -20.24 6.04
CA ASP A 299 -11.61 -21.57 5.69
C ASP A 299 -12.44 -22.17 6.85
N LYS A 300 -11.91 -22.09 8.08
CA LYS A 300 -12.61 -22.56 9.30
C LYS A 300 -13.88 -21.76 9.60
N ALA A 301 -13.92 -20.48 9.27
CA ALA A 301 -15.10 -19.64 9.42
C ALA A 301 -16.14 -19.84 8.30
N GLY A 302 -15.82 -20.63 7.26
CA GLY A 302 -16.70 -20.87 6.12
C GLY A 302 -16.78 -19.71 5.12
N ILE A 303 -15.73 -18.89 5.03
CA ILE A 303 -15.57 -17.91 3.93
C ILE A 303 -15.25 -18.68 2.66
N GLU A 304 -15.88 -18.31 1.56
CA GLU A 304 -15.77 -18.99 0.28
C GLU A 304 -15.16 -18.04 -0.78
N ALA A 305 -14.51 -18.61 -1.78
CA ALA A 305 -14.22 -17.86 -3.01
C ALA A 305 -15.54 -17.34 -3.61
N THR A 306 -15.55 -16.10 -4.08
CA THR A 306 -16.71 -15.31 -4.52
C THR A 306 -17.48 -14.56 -3.44
N ASP A 307 -17.12 -14.69 -2.17
CA ASP A 307 -17.62 -13.76 -1.16
C ASP A 307 -17.04 -12.36 -1.36
N ILE A 308 -17.82 -11.34 -1.04
CA ILE A 308 -17.30 -9.97 -0.93
C ILE A 308 -17.35 -9.58 0.54
N ILE A 309 -16.19 -9.39 1.17
CA ILE A 309 -16.11 -8.97 2.57
C ILE A 309 -16.42 -7.48 2.63
N THR A 310 -17.52 -7.12 3.28
CA THR A 310 -18.03 -5.74 3.37
C THR A 310 -17.77 -5.08 4.73
N ARG A 311 -17.60 -5.88 5.80
CA ARG A 311 -17.20 -5.40 7.13
C ARG A 311 -16.36 -6.43 7.84
N PHE A 312 -15.46 -5.96 8.71
CA PHE A 312 -14.66 -6.80 9.59
C PHE A 312 -14.67 -6.21 11.01
N ASP A 313 -15.17 -6.95 11.95
CA ASP A 313 -15.32 -6.53 13.36
C ASP A 313 -15.98 -5.14 13.51
N GLY A 314 -17.13 -4.95 12.83
CA GLY A 314 -17.90 -3.71 12.80
C GLY A 314 -17.30 -2.60 11.95
N LYS A 315 -16.05 -2.68 11.51
CA LYS A 315 -15.38 -1.68 10.65
C LYS A 315 -15.75 -1.92 9.19
N PRO A 316 -16.16 -0.89 8.43
CA PRO A 316 -16.49 -1.04 7.02
C PRO A 316 -15.22 -1.35 6.19
N VAL A 317 -15.39 -2.18 5.17
CA VAL A 317 -14.40 -2.45 4.12
C VAL A 317 -14.94 -1.77 2.85
N GLU A 318 -14.47 -0.58 2.55
CA GLU A 318 -14.90 0.18 1.38
C GLU A 318 -14.09 -0.19 0.14
N SER A 319 -12.81 -0.52 0.31
CA SER A 319 -11.89 -0.97 -0.73
C SER A 319 -11.17 -2.25 -0.31
N SER A 320 -10.58 -2.97 -1.26
CA SER A 320 -9.79 -4.17 -0.96
C SER A 320 -8.59 -3.87 -0.05
N GLY A 321 -8.01 -2.67 -0.14
CA GLY A 321 -6.89 -2.24 0.70
C GLY A 321 -7.25 -2.03 2.18
N ASP A 322 -8.54 -1.88 2.52
CA ASP A 322 -8.96 -1.71 3.91
C ASP A 322 -8.86 -3.03 4.70
N LEU A 323 -9.16 -4.16 4.06
CA LEU A 323 -9.20 -5.45 4.74
C LEU A 323 -7.86 -5.87 5.35
N PRO A 324 -6.71 -5.84 4.64
CA PRO A 324 -5.41 -6.17 5.21
C PRO A 324 -5.05 -5.29 6.41
N ARG A 325 -5.39 -3.99 6.37
CA ARG A 325 -5.14 -3.04 7.45
C ARG A 325 -5.96 -3.38 8.70
N ILE A 326 -7.27 -3.57 8.54
CA ILE A 326 -8.18 -3.88 9.65
C ILE A 326 -7.81 -5.22 10.28
N VAL A 327 -7.60 -6.25 9.46
CA VAL A 327 -7.19 -7.58 9.91
C VAL A 327 -5.81 -7.55 10.55
N GLY A 328 -4.84 -6.89 9.91
CA GLY A 328 -3.46 -6.78 10.41
C GLY A 328 -3.35 -6.07 11.77
N ALA A 329 -4.22 -5.08 12.03
CA ALA A 329 -4.31 -4.38 13.31
C ALA A 329 -5.05 -5.19 14.39
N THR A 330 -5.77 -6.26 14.02
CA THR A 330 -6.48 -7.12 14.96
C THR A 330 -5.51 -8.14 15.57
N ARG A 331 -5.53 -8.29 16.90
CA ARG A 331 -4.62 -9.20 17.60
C ARG A 331 -4.85 -10.65 17.17
N PRO A 332 -3.79 -11.43 16.88
CA PRO A 332 -3.91 -12.86 16.71
C PRO A 332 -4.60 -13.53 17.90
N GLY A 333 -5.48 -14.49 17.62
CA GLY A 333 -6.31 -15.16 18.62
C GLY A 333 -7.60 -14.43 18.99
N ALA A 334 -7.78 -13.18 18.57
CA ALA A 334 -9.02 -12.45 18.81
C ALA A 334 -10.18 -13.02 17.97
N SER A 335 -11.37 -13.05 18.56
CA SER A 335 -12.62 -13.34 17.85
C SER A 335 -13.13 -12.08 17.15
N ALA A 336 -13.50 -12.20 15.89
CA ALA A 336 -14.03 -11.11 15.07
C ALA A 336 -15.28 -11.57 14.30
N GLN A 337 -16.14 -10.62 13.93
CA GLN A 337 -17.29 -10.86 13.07
C GLN A 337 -16.98 -10.37 11.65
N VAL A 338 -17.16 -11.23 10.64
CA VAL A 338 -16.94 -10.90 9.24
C VAL A 338 -18.28 -10.87 8.53
N GLU A 339 -18.64 -9.70 7.99
CA GLU A 339 -19.83 -9.58 7.12
C GLU A 339 -19.41 -9.81 5.67
N VAL A 340 -20.03 -10.79 5.04
CA VAL A 340 -19.80 -11.13 3.63
C VAL A 340 -21.09 -10.97 2.83
N TRP A 341 -20.96 -10.52 1.60
CA TRP A 341 -22.00 -10.58 0.59
C TRP A 341 -21.81 -11.85 -0.22
N ARG A 342 -22.79 -12.75 -0.15
CA ARG A 342 -22.76 -14.08 -0.79
C ARG A 342 -24.07 -14.35 -1.51
N LYS A 343 -24.04 -14.58 -2.82
CA LYS A 343 -25.22 -14.92 -3.65
C LYS A 343 -26.39 -13.95 -3.47
N GLY A 344 -26.10 -12.64 -3.48
CA GLY A 344 -27.12 -11.62 -3.36
C GLY A 344 -27.64 -11.34 -1.94
N ALA A 345 -27.01 -11.90 -0.89
CA ALA A 345 -27.42 -11.68 0.50
C ALA A 345 -26.22 -11.44 1.43
N ALA A 346 -26.42 -10.58 2.42
CA ALA A 346 -25.44 -10.35 3.48
C ALA A 346 -25.48 -11.53 4.50
N ARG A 347 -24.29 -11.95 4.95
CA ARG A 347 -24.12 -12.98 6.00
C ARG A 347 -23.05 -12.54 6.97
N THR A 348 -23.19 -12.90 8.24
CA THR A 348 -22.18 -12.67 9.27
C THR A 348 -21.58 -14.00 9.70
N LEU A 349 -20.26 -14.07 9.67
CA LEU A 349 -19.50 -15.27 10.01
C LEU A 349 -18.57 -14.96 11.19
N PRO A 350 -18.57 -15.77 12.26
CA PRO A 350 -17.60 -15.66 13.35
C PRO A 350 -16.25 -16.22 12.89
N LEU A 351 -15.16 -15.49 13.21
CA LEU A 351 -13.81 -15.85 12.81
C LEU A 351 -12.83 -15.62 13.96
N THR A 352 -11.89 -16.54 14.17
CA THR A 352 -10.74 -16.32 15.04
C THR A 352 -9.53 -15.93 14.20
N VAL A 353 -8.96 -14.75 14.47
CA VAL A 353 -7.84 -14.21 13.70
C VAL A 353 -6.57 -15.01 13.95
N GLY A 354 -5.89 -15.45 12.90
CA GLY A 354 -4.58 -16.12 12.98
C GLY A 354 -3.43 -15.11 13.03
N GLU A 355 -2.21 -15.59 13.27
CA GLU A 355 -0.99 -14.76 13.17
C GLU A 355 -0.41 -14.86 11.76
N LEU A 356 -0.02 -13.70 11.21
CA LEU A 356 0.72 -13.63 9.96
C LEU A 356 2.16 -14.09 10.21
N GLN A 357 2.50 -15.27 9.70
CA GLN A 357 3.87 -15.79 9.75
C GLN A 357 4.72 -15.16 8.64
N GLU A 358 5.99 -14.89 8.91
CA GLU A 358 6.94 -14.49 7.87
C GLU A 358 7.23 -15.70 6.97
N GLU A 359 6.77 -15.67 5.72
CA GLU A 359 7.07 -16.72 4.75
C GLU A 359 8.54 -16.66 4.32
N ARG A 360 9.26 -17.76 4.49
CA ARG A 360 10.49 -18.03 3.76
C ARG A 360 10.10 -18.39 2.34
N VAL A 361 10.34 -17.49 1.40
CA VAL A 361 10.06 -17.70 -0.04
C VAL A 361 10.95 -18.82 -0.56
N ALA A 362 10.32 -19.95 -0.91
CA ALA A 362 10.96 -21.02 -1.68
C ALA A 362 10.56 -20.84 -3.16
N ALA A 363 11.54 -20.62 -4.02
CA ALA A 363 11.35 -20.53 -5.46
C ALA A 363 10.94 -21.88 -6.07
N ARG A 364 9.97 -21.86 -7.00
CA ARG A 364 9.57 -23.03 -7.81
C ARG A 364 9.56 -22.71 -9.28
N ASP A 365 10.13 -23.65 -10.05
CA ASP A 365 10.30 -23.64 -11.51
C ASP A 365 8.99 -23.90 -12.27
N ALA A 366 8.88 -23.32 -13.48
CA ALA A 366 7.74 -23.43 -14.38
C ALA A 366 7.92 -24.55 -15.45
N PRO A 367 6.88 -25.29 -15.84
CA PRO A 367 6.94 -26.32 -16.89
C PRO A 367 6.53 -25.81 -18.28
N ARG A 368 7.05 -26.50 -19.35
CA ARG A 368 6.93 -26.21 -20.78
C ARG A 368 5.68 -26.81 -21.45
N GLU A 369 5.26 -26.16 -22.55
CA GLU A 369 4.01 -26.35 -23.31
C GLU A 369 4.02 -27.45 -24.42
N ARG A 370 2.81 -27.92 -24.80
CA ARG A 370 2.48 -28.65 -26.04
C ARG A 370 1.24 -28.05 -26.72
N LYS A 371 1.20 -28.09 -28.08
CA LYS A 371 0.22 -27.44 -28.98
C LYS A 371 -1.09 -28.21 -29.14
N PRO A 372 -2.24 -27.53 -29.37
CA PRO A 372 -3.57 -28.11 -29.64
C PRO A 372 -4.17 -27.81 -31.01
N ALA A 373 -5.34 -28.45 -31.31
CA ALA A 373 -6.12 -28.42 -32.53
C ALA A 373 -7.16 -27.29 -32.57
N GLU A 374 -7.54 -26.82 -33.77
CA GLU A 374 -8.44 -25.67 -34.01
C GLU A 374 -9.90 -25.95 -33.66
N LEU A 375 -10.54 -25.11 -32.89
CA LEU A 375 -11.96 -25.06 -32.56
C LEU A 375 -12.51 -23.63 -32.74
N ALA A 376 -13.82 -23.49 -33.05
CA ALA A 376 -14.46 -22.19 -33.29
C ALA A 376 -14.56 -21.36 -31.97
N ALA A 377 -14.24 -20.06 -32.03
CA ALA A 377 -14.33 -19.18 -30.90
C ALA A 377 -15.80 -18.88 -30.52
N ASN A 378 -16.06 -18.72 -29.23
CA ASN A 378 -17.36 -18.36 -28.66
C ASN A 378 -17.66 -16.85 -28.74
N ARG A 379 -18.80 -16.39 -28.17
CA ARG A 379 -19.24 -14.98 -28.15
C ARG A 379 -18.31 -14.04 -27.36
N LEU A 380 -17.33 -14.58 -26.64
CA LEU A 380 -16.26 -13.80 -25.95
C LEU A 380 -15.00 -13.65 -26.83
N GLY A 381 -14.95 -14.28 -27.99
CA GLY A 381 -13.77 -14.33 -28.84
C GLY A 381 -12.70 -15.31 -28.33
N ILE A 382 -13.06 -16.30 -27.52
CA ILE A 382 -12.14 -17.28 -26.97
C ILE A 382 -12.55 -18.70 -27.36
N VAL A 383 -11.56 -19.58 -27.52
CA VAL A 383 -11.73 -21.00 -27.66
C VAL A 383 -11.39 -21.70 -26.38
N VAL A 384 -12.28 -22.51 -25.84
CA VAL A 384 -12.09 -23.24 -24.60
C VAL A 384 -12.27 -24.73 -24.79
N ASN A 385 -11.47 -25.50 -24.08
CA ASN A 385 -11.59 -26.97 -24.00
C ASN A 385 -11.80 -27.42 -22.56
N GLU A 386 -12.31 -28.59 -22.36
CA GLU A 386 -12.37 -29.25 -21.07
C GLU A 386 -10.96 -29.66 -20.64
N LEU A 387 -10.72 -29.62 -19.31
CA LEU A 387 -9.47 -30.10 -18.75
C LEU A 387 -9.31 -31.59 -18.96
N SER A 388 -8.16 -32.01 -19.47
CA SER A 388 -7.80 -33.45 -19.56
C SER A 388 -7.64 -34.05 -18.15
N ALA A 389 -7.69 -35.38 -18.03
CA ALA A 389 -7.48 -36.08 -16.77
C ALA A 389 -6.11 -35.76 -16.16
N GLU A 390 -5.08 -35.60 -16.98
CA GLU A 390 -3.72 -35.21 -16.58
C GLU A 390 -3.71 -33.77 -16.05
N GLN A 391 -4.31 -32.81 -16.78
CA GLN A 391 -4.43 -31.43 -16.34
C GLN A 391 -5.22 -31.28 -15.03
N LYS A 392 -6.30 -32.03 -14.86
CA LYS A 392 -7.07 -32.05 -13.59
C LYS A 392 -6.22 -32.48 -12.42
N LYS A 393 -5.36 -33.49 -12.61
CA LYS A 393 -4.46 -34.00 -11.58
C LYS A 393 -3.35 -33.00 -11.26
N ASP A 394 -2.67 -32.47 -12.29
CA ASP A 394 -1.55 -31.53 -12.15
C ASP A 394 -1.98 -30.22 -11.49
N MET A 395 -3.13 -29.69 -11.92
CA MET A 395 -3.67 -28.45 -11.40
C MET A 395 -4.48 -28.63 -10.11
N ARG A 396 -4.70 -29.88 -9.66
CA ARG A 396 -5.56 -30.24 -8.52
C ARG A 396 -6.98 -29.65 -8.63
N LEU A 397 -7.54 -29.68 -9.84
CA LEU A 397 -8.88 -29.19 -10.15
C LEU A 397 -9.80 -30.36 -10.53
N GLY A 398 -11.04 -30.33 -9.98
CA GLY A 398 -12.06 -31.33 -10.34
C GLY A 398 -12.69 -31.06 -11.73
N GLN A 399 -12.79 -29.78 -12.11
CA GLN A 399 -13.46 -29.31 -13.32
C GLN A 399 -12.93 -27.92 -13.75
N GLY A 400 -13.26 -27.50 -14.96
CA GLY A 400 -12.89 -26.19 -15.52
C GLY A 400 -12.67 -26.26 -17.04
N LEU A 401 -12.61 -25.10 -17.69
CA LEU A 401 -12.39 -24.97 -19.12
C LEU A 401 -11.07 -24.24 -19.35
N VAL A 402 -10.12 -24.90 -20.03
CA VAL A 402 -8.84 -24.27 -20.39
C VAL A 402 -9.01 -23.42 -21.64
N VAL A 403 -8.51 -22.18 -21.59
CA VAL A 403 -8.46 -21.28 -22.75
C VAL A 403 -7.33 -21.73 -23.66
N VAL A 404 -7.67 -22.18 -24.86
CA VAL A 404 -6.70 -22.68 -25.85
C VAL A 404 -6.32 -21.64 -26.89
N GLU A 405 -7.23 -20.69 -27.17
CA GLU A 405 -6.99 -19.59 -28.09
C GLU A 405 -7.77 -18.35 -27.68
N VAL A 406 -7.19 -17.18 -27.89
CA VAL A 406 -7.79 -15.87 -27.67
C VAL A 406 -7.66 -15.08 -28.96
N ARG A 407 -8.79 -14.68 -29.55
CA ARG A 407 -8.80 -13.87 -30.78
C ARG A 407 -8.40 -12.43 -30.51
N PRO A 408 -7.88 -11.68 -31.49
CA PRO A 408 -7.52 -10.27 -31.33
C PRO A 408 -8.69 -9.37 -30.92
N ASP A 409 -9.91 -9.74 -31.26
CA ASP A 409 -11.16 -9.05 -30.92
C ASP A 409 -11.85 -9.60 -29.65
N ALA A 410 -11.15 -10.46 -28.89
CA ALA A 410 -11.69 -11.04 -27.67
C ALA A 410 -12.07 -9.95 -26.66
N ARG A 411 -13.25 -10.11 -26.04
CA ARG A 411 -13.80 -9.17 -25.05
C ARG A 411 -13.44 -9.50 -23.62
N ALA A 412 -12.87 -10.67 -23.38
CA ALA A 412 -12.42 -11.11 -22.08
C ALA A 412 -10.89 -10.96 -21.97
N GLU A 413 -10.42 -10.34 -20.90
CA GLU A 413 -8.99 -10.22 -20.59
C GLU A 413 -8.41 -11.54 -20.03
N VAL A 414 -8.59 -12.62 -20.79
CA VAL A 414 -8.02 -13.93 -20.49
C VAL A 414 -6.83 -14.21 -21.40
N ARG A 415 -6.00 -15.16 -21.00
CA ARG A 415 -4.83 -15.59 -21.76
C ARG A 415 -4.91 -17.07 -22.07
N ARG A 416 -4.21 -17.48 -23.12
CA ARG A 416 -4.01 -18.89 -23.40
C ARG A 416 -3.42 -19.60 -22.18
N GLY A 417 -3.97 -20.76 -21.82
CA GLY A 417 -3.58 -21.53 -20.63
C GLY A 417 -4.36 -21.17 -19.34
N ASP A 418 -5.12 -20.09 -19.34
CA ASP A 418 -6.02 -19.79 -18.23
C ASP A 418 -7.11 -20.85 -18.12
N VAL A 419 -7.56 -21.17 -16.91
CA VAL A 419 -8.65 -22.12 -16.67
C VAL A 419 -9.86 -21.37 -16.10
N ILE A 420 -10.97 -21.37 -16.83
CA ILE A 420 -12.22 -20.77 -16.40
C ILE A 420 -12.98 -21.78 -15.53
N LEU A 421 -13.25 -21.42 -14.29
CA LEU A 421 -13.86 -22.31 -13.29
C LEU A 421 -15.37 -22.05 -13.14
N LYS A 422 -15.77 -20.76 -13.08
CA LYS A 422 -17.15 -20.33 -12.85
C LYS A 422 -17.49 -19.10 -13.68
N MET A 423 -18.77 -18.92 -13.96
CA MET A 423 -19.34 -17.68 -14.47
C MET A 423 -20.32 -17.11 -13.44
N VAL A 424 -20.24 -15.80 -13.21
CA VAL A 424 -21.17 -15.05 -12.34
C VAL A 424 -21.95 -14.05 -13.21
N HIS A 425 -23.27 -14.05 -13.09
CA HIS A 425 -24.16 -13.11 -13.75
C HIS A 425 -25.36 -12.81 -12.84
N ASN A 426 -25.62 -11.54 -12.58
CA ASN A 426 -26.73 -11.08 -11.69
C ASN A 426 -26.74 -11.81 -10.33
N GLY A 427 -25.58 -11.98 -9.71
CA GLY A 427 -25.43 -12.68 -8.43
C GLY A 427 -25.58 -14.21 -8.48
N GLN A 428 -25.91 -14.79 -9.65
CA GLN A 428 -25.94 -16.23 -9.84
C GLN A 428 -24.58 -16.77 -10.26
N HIS A 429 -24.15 -17.82 -9.57
CA HIS A 429 -22.86 -18.47 -9.77
C HIS A 429 -23.06 -19.81 -10.44
N THR A 430 -22.50 -19.96 -11.64
CA THR A 430 -22.59 -21.21 -12.42
C THR A 430 -21.20 -21.83 -12.58
N GLU A 431 -21.02 -23.06 -12.10
CA GLU A 431 -19.80 -23.84 -12.35
C GLU A 431 -19.74 -24.32 -13.80
N LEU A 432 -18.58 -24.16 -14.43
CA LEU A 432 -18.39 -24.54 -15.83
C LEU A 432 -17.72 -25.90 -15.91
N LYS A 433 -18.46 -26.88 -16.49
CA LYS A 433 -18.01 -28.28 -16.60
C LYS A 433 -17.65 -28.63 -18.03
N THR A 434 -18.40 -28.11 -19.01
CA THR A 434 -18.20 -28.41 -20.42
C THR A 434 -18.22 -27.14 -21.28
N SER A 435 -17.50 -27.15 -22.40
CA SER A 435 -17.48 -26.04 -23.35
C SER A 435 -18.86 -25.77 -23.92
N GLU A 436 -19.66 -26.83 -24.16
CA GLU A 436 -21.03 -26.72 -24.66
C GLU A 436 -21.94 -26.01 -23.66
N GLN A 437 -21.87 -26.37 -22.33
CA GLN A 437 -22.59 -25.67 -21.26
C GLN A 437 -22.24 -24.18 -21.26
N PHE A 438 -20.98 -23.85 -21.37
CA PHE A 438 -20.51 -22.45 -21.35
C PHE A 438 -21.04 -21.66 -22.54
N ASN A 439 -20.93 -22.23 -23.75
CA ASN A 439 -21.42 -21.60 -24.96
C ASN A 439 -22.95 -21.41 -24.94
N LYS A 440 -23.70 -22.37 -24.41
CA LYS A 440 -25.16 -22.28 -24.24
C LYS A 440 -25.55 -21.17 -23.26
N LEU A 441 -24.82 -21.02 -22.13
CA LEU A 441 -25.02 -19.92 -21.20
C LEU A 441 -24.78 -18.58 -21.87
N LEU A 442 -23.68 -18.42 -22.61
CA LEU A 442 -23.37 -17.17 -23.34
C LEU A 442 -24.41 -16.88 -24.45
N ALA A 443 -24.94 -17.88 -25.11
CA ALA A 443 -25.98 -17.71 -26.12
C ALA A 443 -27.32 -17.21 -25.55
N GLY A 444 -27.61 -17.54 -24.31
CA GLY A 444 -28.82 -17.09 -23.60
C GLY A 444 -28.77 -15.65 -23.08
N LEU A 445 -27.60 -15.02 -23.08
CA LEU A 445 -27.40 -13.68 -22.53
C LEU A 445 -27.65 -12.58 -23.56
N ASP A 446 -28.07 -11.40 -23.06
CA ASP A 446 -28.21 -10.19 -23.87
C ASP A 446 -26.85 -9.65 -24.31
N LYS A 447 -26.84 -8.86 -25.40
CA LYS A 447 -25.62 -8.25 -25.93
C LYS A 447 -24.89 -7.36 -24.90
N ASN A 448 -25.62 -6.69 -24.05
CA ASN A 448 -25.08 -5.77 -23.03
C ASN A 448 -24.92 -6.44 -21.66
N ALA A 449 -25.04 -7.77 -21.58
CA ALA A 449 -24.87 -8.47 -20.31
C ALA A 449 -23.46 -8.27 -19.73
N VAL A 450 -23.43 -8.07 -18.42
CA VAL A 450 -22.17 -8.03 -17.64
C VAL A 450 -22.00 -9.39 -16.96
N ILE A 451 -20.92 -10.07 -17.29
CA ILE A 451 -20.57 -11.36 -16.67
C ILE A 451 -19.17 -11.29 -16.04
N THR A 452 -18.97 -12.07 -15.03
CA THR A 452 -17.66 -12.23 -14.40
C THR A 452 -17.23 -13.69 -14.47
N LEU A 453 -16.02 -13.93 -14.97
CA LEU A 453 -15.40 -15.24 -15.06
C LEU A 453 -14.40 -15.40 -13.91
N GLN A 454 -14.52 -16.49 -13.14
CA GLN A 454 -13.48 -16.91 -12.22
C GLN A 454 -12.42 -17.66 -13.01
N VAL A 455 -11.24 -17.08 -13.11
CA VAL A 455 -10.14 -17.56 -13.93
C VAL A 455 -8.96 -17.96 -13.06
N ARG A 456 -8.40 -19.15 -13.28
CA ARG A 456 -7.16 -19.59 -12.66
C ARG A 456 -6.02 -19.48 -13.68
N ARG A 457 -4.98 -18.75 -13.30
CA ARG A 457 -3.74 -18.57 -14.05
C ARG A 457 -2.57 -19.10 -13.24
N GLY A 458 -2.05 -20.27 -13.59
CA GLY A 458 -1.07 -20.99 -12.77
C GLY A 458 -1.65 -21.34 -11.39
N GLU A 459 -1.04 -20.85 -10.33
CA GLU A 459 -1.56 -21.03 -8.94
C GLU A 459 -2.51 -19.92 -8.49
N ASN A 460 -2.58 -18.80 -9.22
CA ASN A 460 -3.39 -17.64 -8.86
C ASN A 460 -4.81 -17.72 -9.44
N THR A 461 -5.79 -17.26 -8.65
CA THR A 461 -7.17 -17.12 -9.09
C THR A 461 -7.55 -15.64 -9.10
N ALA A 462 -8.20 -15.19 -10.18
CA ALA A 462 -8.69 -13.84 -10.35
C ALA A 462 -10.09 -13.84 -10.96
N PHE A 463 -10.82 -12.73 -10.83
CA PHE A 463 -12.09 -12.53 -11.50
C PHE A 463 -11.93 -11.53 -12.63
N VAL A 464 -12.33 -11.96 -13.84
CA VAL A 464 -12.29 -11.16 -15.06
C VAL A 464 -13.71 -10.81 -15.45
N THR A 465 -14.01 -9.52 -15.50
CA THR A 465 -15.34 -9.04 -15.91
C THR A 465 -15.37 -8.73 -17.40
N VAL A 466 -16.43 -9.14 -18.06
CA VAL A 466 -16.68 -8.88 -19.47
C VAL A 466 -17.99 -8.12 -19.60
N THR A 467 -17.91 -6.95 -20.22
CA THR A 467 -19.05 -6.09 -20.54
C THR A 467 -19.37 -6.19 -22.03
N GLY A 468 -20.58 -6.63 -22.34
CA GLY A 468 -21.03 -6.82 -23.71
C GLY A 468 -20.51 -8.10 -24.37
N LEU A 469 -21.37 -8.76 -25.11
CA LEU A 469 -21.09 -9.98 -25.85
C LEU A 469 -21.14 -9.71 -27.37
N ALA A 470 -20.44 -10.48 -28.17
CA ALA A 470 -20.57 -10.42 -29.63
C ALA A 470 -22.00 -10.77 -30.03
N ASP A 471 -22.43 -10.27 -31.20
CA ASP A 471 -23.74 -10.61 -31.74
C ASP A 471 -23.88 -12.14 -31.88
N LYS A 472 -25.12 -12.63 -31.78
CA LYS A 472 -25.43 -14.03 -32.04
C LYS A 472 -25.13 -14.28 -33.53
N GLY A 473 -24.03 -14.95 -33.82
CA GLY A 473 -23.70 -15.42 -35.14
C GLY A 473 -24.71 -16.49 -35.62
#